data_b023b87d5ff166f50ee5b4734dfef937
#
_entry.id   b023b87d5ff166f50ee5b4734dfef937
#
_cell.length_a   1.000
_cell.length_b   1.000
_cell.length_c   1.000
_cell.angle_alpha   90.00
_cell.angle_beta   90.00
_cell.angle_gamma   90.00
#
_symmetry.space_group_name_H-M   'P 1'
#
loop_
_entity.id
_entity.type
_entity.pdbx_description
1 polymer ?
#
loop_
_entity_poly.entity_id
_entity_poly.type
_entity_poly.pdbx_seq_one_letter_code
_entity_poly.pdbx_strand_id
1 'polypeptide(L)'
;VNETNGVFYSSPNGGTPLAPTEALANGTYYASLVDPTGCESVTRLAITVNITVVGTPTTNDNTQEFCLEDRPTIMSIQVNETNVVFYNAPTGGSQYAPTAPLTSGIYYASLVNGVCHSETRLAITVTVSNPNTPITKFPTQNFCQANNPTVADIDVNETNVVFYDAPTGGNLLAPTTPLVAGIYYAALQVGDCESATRLAITVTISNPATPTTNDDTQEFCSAQNP
;
A
#
# COMPACT_ATOMS: atom_id res chain seq x y z
N VAL A 1 -9.68 -29.58 -33.91
CA VAL A 1 -9.93 -31.00 -34.23
C VAL A 1 -8.81 -31.85 -33.62
N ASN A 2 -9.07 -33.12 -33.42
CA ASN A 2 -8.11 -34.07 -32.82
C ASN A 2 -7.17 -34.68 -33.85
N GLU A 3 -7.52 -34.57 -35.11
CA GLU A 3 -6.80 -35.15 -36.22
C GLU A 3 -5.82 -34.16 -36.86
N THR A 4 -4.72 -34.66 -37.42
CA THR A 4 -3.60 -33.86 -37.93
C THR A 4 -3.81 -33.37 -39.38
N ASN A 5 -4.75 -33.96 -40.10
CA ASN A 5 -5.03 -33.67 -41.54
C ASN A 5 -6.38 -32.92 -41.73
N GLY A 6 -6.75 -32.07 -40.74
CA GLY A 6 -7.92 -31.21 -40.81
C GLY A 6 -7.68 -30.00 -41.72
N VAL A 7 -8.63 -29.69 -42.58
CA VAL A 7 -8.69 -28.48 -43.40
C VAL A 7 -9.88 -27.65 -42.98
N PHE A 8 -9.71 -26.33 -42.88
CA PHE A 8 -10.72 -25.42 -42.35
C PHE A 8 -11.29 -24.49 -43.41
N TYR A 9 -12.56 -24.14 -43.29
CA TYR A 9 -13.33 -23.31 -44.21
C TYR A 9 -14.19 -22.29 -43.45
N SER A 10 -14.58 -21.21 -44.13
CA SER A 10 -15.54 -20.22 -43.64
C SER A 10 -17.00 -20.56 -43.94
N SER A 11 -17.25 -21.65 -44.72
CA SER A 11 -18.60 -22.06 -45.15
C SER A 11 -18.84 -23.55 -44.98
N PRO A 12 -20.11 -24.00 -44.76
CA PRO A 12 -20.44 -25.41 -44.57
C PRO A 12 -20.21 -26.23 -45.82
N ASN A 13 -20.31 -25.60 -47.00
CA ASN A 13 -20.17 -26.24 -48.31
C ASN A 13 -19.39 -25.34 -49.26
N GLY A 14 -18.55 -25.92 -50.11
CA GLY A 14 -17.73 -25.18 -51.07
C GLY A 14 -16.73 -24.26 -50.41
N GLY A 15 -16.31 -23.21 -51.11
CA GLY A 15 -15.32 -22.25 -50.63
C GLY A 15 -13.87 -22.73 -50.76
N THR A 16 -12.94 -21.84 -50.52
CA THR A 16 -11.49 -22.12 -50.48
C THR A 16 -11.05 -22.45 -49.06
N PRO A 17 -10.11 -23.38 -48.87
CA PRO A 17 -9.49 -23.62 -47.58
C PRO A 17 -8.87 -22.37 -46.99
N LEU A 18 -9.03 -22.17 -45.70
CA LEU A 18 -8.36 -21.11 -44.94
C LEU A 18 -6.87 -21.42 -44.78
N ALA A 19 -6.03 -20.41 -44.91
CA ALA A 19 -4.60 -20.57 -44.65
C ALA A 19 -4.32 -20.88 -43.18
N PRO A 20 -3.34 -21.75 -42.85
CA PRO A 20 -3.02 -22.05 -41.45
C PRO A 20 -2.60 -20.83 -40.60
N THR A 21 -2.17 -19.74 -41.23
CA THR A 21 -1.75 -18.48 -40.64
C THR A 21 -2.82 -17.40 -40.67
N GLU A 22 -4.02 -17.72 -41.14
CA GLU A 22 -5.14 -16.77 -41.20
C GLU A 22 -5.64 -16.46 -39.80
N ALA A 23 -5.79 -15.15 -39.50
CA ALA A 23 -6.28 -14.71 -38.19
C ALA A 23 -7.76 -15.09 -38.02
N LEU A 24 -8.08 -15.73 -36.91
CA LEU A 24 -9.46 -16.08 -36.58
C LEU A 24 -10.25 -14.84 -36.15
N ALA A 25 -11.53 -14.83 -36.47
CA ALA A 25 -12.52 -13.89 -35.94
C ALA A 25 -13.66 -14.65 -35.23
N ASN A 26 -14.49 -13.94 -34.48
CA ASN A 26 -15.70 -14.53 -33.92
C ASN A 26 -16.60 -15.07 -35.05
N GLY A 27 -17.02 -16.32 -34.96
CA GLY A 27 -17.85 -16.93 -35.97
C GLY A 27 -17.82 -18.45 -35.96
N THR A 28 -18.47 -19.04 -36.94
CA THR A 28 -18.47 -20.49 -37.15
C THR A 28 -17.54 -20.86 -38.30
N TYR A 29 -16.60 -21.74 -38.03
CA TYR A 29 -15.67 -22.35 -38.97
C TYR A 29 -16.05 -23.80 -39.17
N TYR A 30 -15.68 -24.34 -40.33
CA TYR A 30 -16.08 -25.68 -40.74
C TYR A 30 -14.83 -26.51 -41.05
N ALA A 31 -14.66 -27.62 -40.34
CA ALA A 31 -13.50 -28.52 -40.52
C ALA A 31 -13.87 -29.75 -41.36
N SER A 32 -13.00 -30.10 -42.28
CA SER A 32 -13.03 -31.32 -43.08
C SER A 32 -11.77 -32.13 -42.85
N LEU A 33 -11.84 -33.43 -42.88
CA LEU A 33 -10.67 -34.31 -42.95
C LEU A 33 -10.33 -34.60 -44.39
N VAL A 34 -9.03 -34.60 -44.67
CA VAL A 34 -8.50 -34.95 -46.01
C VAL A 34 -7.66 -36.21 -45.88
N ASP A 35 -7.97 -37.22 -46.69
CA ASP A 35 -7.18 -38.44 -46.72
C ASP A 35 -5.88 -38.27 -47.56
N PRO A 36 -4.95 -39.24 -47.56
CA PRO A 36 -3.72 -39.17 -48.35
C PRO A 36 -3.91 -39.12 -49.87
N THR A 37 -5.13 -39.42 -50.35
CA THR A 37 -5.46 -39.35 -51.77
C THR A 37 -6.04 -38.00 -52.18
N GLY A 38 -6.27 -37.10 -51.20
CA GLY A 38 -6.83 -35.78 -51.42
C GLY A 38 -8.37 -35.73 -51.36
N CYS A 39 -9.04 -36.81 -50.93
CA CYS A 39 -10.49 -36.82 -50.74
C CYS A 39 -10.88 -36.20 -49.41
N GLU A 40 -11.85 -35.27 -49.45
CA GLU A 40 -12.42 -34.64 -48.27
C GLU A 40 -13.61 -35.41 -47.71
N SER A 41 -13.85 -35.29 -46.40
CA SER A 41 -15.05 -35.80 -45.72
C SER A 41 -16.32 -35.19 -46.36
N VAL A 42 -17.37 -35.99 -46.51
CA VAL A 42 -18.65 -35.57 -47.13
C VAL A 42 -19.34 -34.45 -46.36
N THR A 43 -19.16 -34.43 -45.05
CA THR A 43 -19.69 -33.39 -44.15
C THR A 43 -18.57 -32.71 -43.38
N ARG A 44 -18.77 -31.42 -43.13
CA ARG A 44 -17.85 -30.60 -42.32
C ARG A 44 -18.35 -30.47 -40.90
N LEU A 45 -17.43 -30.52 -39.91
CA LEU A 45 -17.70 -30.24 -38.52
C LEU A 45 -17.77 -28.74 -38.30
N ALA A 46 -18.91 -28.23 -37.79
CA ALA A 46 -19.06 -26.84 -37.40
C ALA A 46 -18.36 -26.58 -36.06
N ILE A 47 -17.51 -25.58 -36.02
CA ILE A 47 -16.75 -25.15 -34.84
C ILE A 47 -17.01 -23.67 -34.61
N THR A 48 -17.60 -23.33 -33.45
CA THR A 48 -17.79 -21.92 -33.06
C THR A 48 -16.53 -21.40 -32.41
N VAL A 49 -16.03 -20.28 -32.91
CA VAL A 49 -14.88 -19.54 -32.34
C VAL A 49 -15.40 -18.28 -31.67
N ASN A 50 -15.08 -18.10 -30.43
CA ASN A 50 -15.33 -16.88 -29.65
C ASN A 50 -13.97 -16.31 -29.19
N ILE A 51 -13.65 -15.11 -29.64
CA ILE A 51 -12.47 -14.38 -29.26
C ILE A 51 -12.88 -13.34 -28.20
N THR A 52 -12.37 -13.50 -26.98
CA THR A 52 -12.60 -12.57 -25.91
C THR A 52 -11.43 -11.60 -25.82
N VAL A 53 -11.70 -10.31 -25.95
CA VAL A 53 -10.73 -9.25 -25.70
C VAL A 53 -10.91 -8.79 -24.25
N VAL A 54 -9.83 -8.84 -23.47
CA VAL A 54 -9.79 -8.39 -22.09
C VAL A 54 -9.00 -7.08 -22.04
N GLY A 55 -9.64 -6.00 -21.59
CA GLY A 55 -9.01 -4.68 -21.44
C GLY A 55 -7.96 -4.65 -20.33
N THR A 56 -7.07 -3.66 -20.37
CA THR A 56 -6.13 -3.40 -19.28
C THR A 56 -6.89 -2.89 -18.06
N PRO A 57 -6.59 -3.38 -16.84
CA PRO A 57 -7.21 -2.84 -15.62
C PRO A 57 -6.84 -1.37 -15.40
N THR A 58 -7.61 -0.68 -14.56
CA THR A 58 -7.45 0.73 -14.24
C THR A 58 -7.34 0.95 -12.73
N THR A 59 -6.80 2.08 -12.33
CA THR A 59 -6.76 2.52 -10.93
C THR A 59 -6.94 4.03 -10.85
N ASN A 60 -7.44 4.53 -9.73
CA ASN A 60 -7.49 5.95 -9.44
C ASN A 60 -6.15 6.48 -8.90
N ASP A 61 -5.29 5.58 -8.43
CA ASP A 61 -3.97 5.90 -7.91
C ASP A 61 -2.96 4.83 -8.34
N ASN A 62 -1.99 5.23 -9.17
CA ASN A 62 -0.92 4.35 -9.63
C ASN A 62 0.36 4.41 -8.76
N THR A 63 0.32 5.19 -7.66
CA THR A 63 1.41 5.32 -6.67
C THR A 63 0.82 5.15 -5.28
N GLN A 64 0.76 3.90 -4.80
CA GLN A 64 0.08 3.54 -3.56
C GLN A 64 1.06 3.37 -2.42
N GLU A 65 0.72 3.93 -1.27
CA GLU A 65 1.52 3.86 -0.05
C GLU A 65 0.83 2.99 1.00
N PHE A 66 1.61 2.16 1.70
CA PHE A 66 1.15 1.24 2.74
C PHE A 66 2.09 1.30 3.94
N CYS A 67 1.54 1.08 5.12
CA CYS A 67 2.33 0.95 6.34
C CYS A 67 2.68 -0.53 6.58
N LEU A 68 3.93 -0.83 6.90
CA LEU A 68 4.37 -2.20 7.17
C LEU A 68 3.63 -2.79 8.38
N GLU A 69 3.26 -1.96 9.36
CA GLU A 69 2.50 -2.36 10.55
C GLU A 69 1.14 -3.00 10.19
N ASP A 70 0.49 -2.52 9.14
CA ASP A 70 -0.80 -3.04 8.66
C ASP A 70 -0.65 -4.40 7.95
N ARG A 71 0.58 -4.89 7.76
CA ARG A 71 0.90 -6.14 7.06
C ARG A 71 0.22 -6.24 5.69
N PRO A 72 0.41 -5.25 4.81
CA PRO A 72 -0.25 -5.21 3.52
C PRO A 72 0.16 -6.41 2.66
N THR A 73 -0.79 -6.89 1.86
CA THR A 73 -0.61 -8.00 0.93
C THR A 73 -0.96 -7.55 -0.49
N ILE A 74 -0.72 -8.40 -1.48
CA ILE A 74 -1.10 -8.15 -2.88
C ILE A 74 -2.58 -7.74 -3.00
N MET A 75 -3.47 -8.29 -2.17
CA MET A 75 -4.89 -7.91 -2.15
C MET A 75 -5.14 -6.49 -1.64
N SER A 76 -4.17 -5.85 -1.00
CA SER A 76 -4.29 -4.47 -0.54
C SER A 76 -4.17 -3.46 -1.68
N ILE A 77 -3.59 -3.86 -2.83
CA ILE A 77 -3.42 -2.97 -3.99
C ILE A 77 -4.80 -2.61 -4.56
N GLN A 78 -5.04 -1.31 -4.72
CA GLN A 78 -6.32 -0.77 -5.18
C GLN A 78 -6.36 -0.70 -6.70
N VAL A 79 -7.35 -1.36 -7.29
CA VAL A 79 -7.71 -1.30 -8.73
C VAL A 79 -9.22 -1.18 -8.85
N ASN A 80 -9.69 -0.66 -9.98
CA ASN A 80 -11.12 -0.38 -10.17
C ASN A 80 -11.93 -1.63 -10.53
N GLU A 81 -11.27 -2.63 -11.14
CA GLU A 81 -11.93 -3.86 -11.59
C GLU A 81 -11.76 -5.00 -10.59
N THR A 82 -12.70 -5.93 -10.63
CA THR A 82 -12.60 -7.24 -9.97
C THR A 82 -11.88 -8.24 -10.88
N ASN A 83 -11.46 -9.39 -10.33
CA ASN A 83 -10.75 -10.45 -11.06
C ASN A 83 -9.40 -9.97 -11.65
N VAL A 84 -8.66 -9.18 -10.90
CA VAL A 84 -7.32 -8.74 -11.26
C VAL A 84 -6.28 -9.64 -10.57
N VAL A 85 -5.25 -10.00 -11.32
CA VAL A 85 -4.07 -10.73 -10.82
C VAL A 85 -2.82 -9.88 -11.04
N PHE A 86 -1.81 -10.07 -10.19
CA PHE A 86 -0.61 -9.25 -10.19
C PHE A 86 0.63 -10.07 -10.54
N TYR A 87 1.56 -9.47 -11.27
CA TYR A 87 2.81 -10.05 -11.73
C TYR A 87 4.02 -9.19 -11.35
N ASN A 88 5.19 -9.80 -11.35
CA ASN A 88 6.46 -9.13 -11.09
C ASN A 88 7.11 -8.50 -12.34
N ALA A 89 6.47 -8.61 -13.51
CA ALA A 89 6.99 -8.08 -14.78
C ALA A 89 5.87 -7.59 -15.70
N PRO A 90 6.15 -6.61 -16.60
CA PRO A 90 5.14 -6.06 -17.52
C PRO A 90 4.68 -7.10 -18.54
N THR A 91 5.53 -8.08 -18.88
CA THR A 91 5.25 -9.21 -19.77
C THR A 91 5.91 -10.46 -19.22
N GLY A 92 5.31 -11.64 -19.43
CA GLY A 92 5.82 -12.86 -18.81
C GLY A 92 5.85 -12.77 -17.29
N GLY A 93 6.97 -13.22 -16.67
CA GLY A 93 7.17 -13.17 -15.23
C GLY A 93 6.28 -14.13 -14.43
N SER A 94 6.34 -14.03 -13.11
CA SER A 94 5.59 -14.87 -12.18
C SER A 94 4.42 -14.10 -11.57
N GLN A 95 3.29 -14.78 -11.43
CA GLN A 95 2.12 -14.24 -10.73
C GLN A 95 2.35 -14.30 -9.22
N TYR A 96 1.97 -13.25 -8.52
CA TYR A 96 1.95 -13.22 -7.07
C TYR A 96 0.75 -13.97 -6.49
N ALA A 97 0.94 -14.63 -5.36
CA ALA A 97 -0.17 -15.12 -4.57
C ALA A 97 -0.92 -13.93 -3.94
N PRO A 98 -2.26 -13.97 -3.86
CA PRO A 98 -3.04 -12.86 -3.28
C PRO A 98 -2.63 -12.46 -1.86
N THR A 99 -2.20 -13.45 -1.05
CA THR A 99 -1.78 -13.26 0.34
C THR A 99 -0.29 -12.98 0.50
N ALA A 100 0.49 -12.86 -0.60
CA ALA A 100 1.90 -12.53 -0.53
C ALA A 100 2.09 -11.13 0.08
N PRO A 101 3.00 -10.95 1.05
CA PRO A 101 3.29 -9.64 1.64
C PRO A 101 3.74 -8.64 0.57
N LEU A 102 3.26 -7.40 0.67
CA LEU A 102 3.77 -6.30 -0.16
C LEU A 102 5.15 -5.87 0.29
N THR A 103 5.96 -5.51 -0.69
CA THR A 103 7.23 -4.78 -0.52
C THR A 103 7.23 -3.59 -1.47
N SER A 104 8.06 -2.60 -1.20
CA SER A 104 8.20 -1.47 -2.13
C SER A 104 8.70 -1.96 -3.49
N GLY A 105 8.03 -1.52 -4.57
CA GLY A 105 8.34 -1.95 -5.94
C GLY A 105 7.22 -1.65 -6.92
N ILE A 106 7.36 -2.17 -8.15
CA ILE A 106 6.34 -2.03 -9.20
C ILE A 106 5.63 -3.37 -9.36
N TYR A 107 4.31 -3.33 -9.33
CA TYR A 107 3.41 -4.46 -9.53
C TYR A 107 2.64 -4.28 -10.83
N TYR A 108 2.45 -5.35 -11.58
CA TYR A 108 1.84 -5.32 -12.89
C TYR A 108 0.50 -6.05 -12.85
N ALA A 109 -0.59 -5.30 -12.91
CA ALA A 109 -1.96 -5.80 -12.82
C ALA A 109 -2.48 -6.26 -14.19
N SER A 110 -3.11 -7.43 -14.23
CA SER A 110 -3.78 -7.99 -15.41
C SER A 110 -5.22 -8.36 -15.07
N LEU A 111 -6.16 -7.91 -15.88
CA LEU A 111 -7.56 -8.30 -15.76
C LEU A 111 -7.75 -9.70 -16.34
N VAL A 112 -8.57 -10.52 -15.69
CA VAL A 112 -8.84 -11.91 -16.05
C VAL A 112 -10.33 -12.09 -16.36
N ASN A 113 -10.63 -12.71 -17.51
CA ASN A 113 -11.97 -13.13 -17.91
C ASN A 113 -11.93 -14.58 -18.37
N GLY A 114 -12.37 -15.51 -17.52
CA GLY A 114 -12.24 -16.94 -17.74
C GLY A 114 -10.76 -17.35 -17.81
N VAL A 115 -10.33 -17.85 -18.97
CA VAL A 115 -8.92 -18.23 -19.23
C VAL A 115 -8.11 -17.13 -19.92
N CYS A 116 -8.76 -16.00 -20.27
CA CYS A 116 -8.16 -14.91 -21.00
C CYS A 116 -7.63 -13.84 -20.03
N HIS A 117 -6.44 -13.34 -20.30
CA HIS A 117 -5.81 -12.22 -19.59
C HIS A 117 -5.76 -10.98 -20.47
N SER A 118 -5.68 -9.80 -19.87
CA SER A 118 -5.41 -8.56 -20.59
C SER A 118 -4.08 -8.65 -21.34
N GLU A 119 -4.04 -8.15 -22.56
CA GLU A 119 -2.84 -8.14 -23.41
C GLU A 119 -1.75 -7.26 -22.80
N THR A 120 -2.15 -6.14 -22.21
CA THR A 120 -1.28 -5.21 -21.51
C THR A 120 -1.59 -5.22 -20.02
N ARG A 121 -0.58 -4.91 -19.19
CA ARG A 121 -0.69 -4.82 -17.74
C ARG A 121 -0.58 -3.39 -17.27
N LEU A 122 -1.35 -3.03 -16.25
CA LEU A 122 -1.24 -1.76 -15.56
C LEU A 122 -0.06 -1.82 -14.58
N ALA A 123 0.86 -0.87 -14.67
CA ALA A 123 1.95 -0.72 -13.70
C ALA A 123 1.47 0.12 -12.50
N ILE A 124 1.66 -0.39 -11.29
CA ILE A 124 1.36 0.28 -10.02
C ILE A 124 2.62 0.32 -9.18
N THR A 125 3.04 1.52 -8.81
CA THR A 125 4.17 1.72 -7.89
C THR A 125 3.66 1.62 -6.47
N VAL A 126 4.27 0.73 -5.68
CA VAL A 126 3.95 0.52 -4.26
C VAL A 126 5.12 0.97 -3.41
N THR A 127 4.85 1.77 -2.40
CA THR A 127 5.77 2.12 -1.32
C THR A 127 5.27 1.51 -0.02
N VAL A 128 6.09 0.71 0.65
CA VAL A 128 5.78 0.19 1.99
C VAL A 128 6.70 0.91 2.98
N SER A 129 6.10 1.78 3.79
CA SER A 129 6.79 2.59 4.77
C SER A 129 6.89 1.88 6.11
N ASN A 130 8.06 1.96 6.74
CA ASN A 130 8.32 1.46 8.09
C ASN A 130 9.17 2.50 8.84
N PRO A 131 8.55 3.56 9.39
CA PRO A 131 9.29 4.57 10.15
C PRO A 131 9.99 3.95 11.37
N ASN A 132 11.21 4.39 11.64
CA ASN A 132 11.93 3.97 12.84
C ASN A 132 11.32 4.60 14.09
N THR A 133 11.48 3.93 15.25
CA THR A 133 11.16 4.53 16.55
C THR A 133 11.99 5.81 16.73
N PRO A 134 11.38 6.94 17.13
CA PRO A 134 12.13 8.16 17.38
C PRO A 134 13.13 7.97 18.53
N ILE A 135 14.13 8.84 18.61
CA ILE A 135 15.16 8.82 19.63
C ILE A 135 15.24 10.16 20.34
N THR A 136 15.73 10.16 21.58
CA THR A 136 16.03 11.39 22.34
C THR A 136 17.35 11.25 23.09
N LYS A 137 18.01 12.36 23.31
CA LYS A 137 19.18 12.45 24.22
C LYS A 137 18.78 12.44 25.67
N PHE A 138 17.52 12.81 25.96
CA PHE A 138 17.01 13.01 27.32
C PHE A 138 15.77 12.15 27.57
N PRO A 139 15.93 10.89 27.95
CA PRO A 139 14.79 9.99 28.22
C PRO A 139 13.98 10.42 29.47
N THR A 140 14.55 11.28 30.31
CA THR A 140 13.85 11.96 31.39
C THR A 140 13.99 13.46 31.19
N GLN A 141 12.88 14.18 31.12
CA GLN A 141 12.83 15.62 30.90
C GLN A 141 12.13 16.33 32.05
N ASN A 142 12.74 17.42 32.51
CA ASN A 142 12.27 18.15 33.67
C ASN A 142 11.78 19.54 33.26
N PHE A 143 10.54 19.87 33.61
CA PHE A 143 9.92 21.14 33.28
C PHE A 143 9.50 21.91 34.51
N CYS A 144 9.48 23.26 34.41
CA CYS A 144 8.94 24.11 35.45
C CYS A 144 7.47 24.37 35.23
N GLN A 145 6.62 24.18 36.24
CA GLN A 145 5.18 24.46 36.17
C GLN A 145 4.90 25.91 35.76
N ALA A 146 5.72 26.85 36.24
CA ALA A 146 5.56 28.28 35.93
C ALA A 146 5.68 28.63 34.45
N ASN A 147 6.32 27.76 33.64
CA ASN A 147 6.45 27.96 32.19
C ASN A 147 5.24 27.42 31.40
N ASN A 148 4.26 26.82 32.08
CA ASN A 148 3.09 26.19 31.45
C ASN A 148 3.49 25.23 30.32
N PRO A 149 4.37 24.23 30.54
CA PRO A 149 4.88 23.39 29.50
C PRO A 149 3.79 22.53 28.87
N THR A 150 3.93 22.26 27.55
CA THR A 150 2.99 21.49 26.74
C THR A 150 3.71 20.32 26.06
N VAL A 151 2.97 19.43 25.44
CA VAL A 151 3.51 18.28 24.67
C VAL A 151 4.51 18.73 23.61
N ALA A 152 4.34 19.92 23.02
CA ALA A 152 5.25 20.48 22.04
C ALA A 152 6.66 20.81 22.61
N ASP A 153 6.78 20.91 23.92
CA ASP A 153 8.06 21.20 24.59
C ASP A 153 8.90 19.93 24.83
N ILE A 154 8.36 18.74 24.58
CA ILE A 154 9.10 17.48 24.74
C ILE A 154 10.17 17.40 23.64
N ASP A 155 11.43 17.23 24.03
CA ASP A 155 12.59 17.16 23.14
C ASP A 155 12.81 15.76 22.60
N VAL A 156 12.76 15.65 21.26
CA VAL A 156 13.12 14.45 20.48
C VAL A 156 14.00 14.88 19.31
N ASN A 157 14.80 13.96 18.78
CA ASN A 157 15.77 14.31 17.73
C ASN A 157 15.13 14.51 16.35
N GLU A 158 14.00 13.82 16.11
CA GLU A 158 13.32 13.82 14.82
C GLU A 158 12.23 14.90 14.76
N THR A 159 11.92 15.33 13.55
CA THR A 159 10.71 16.10 13.24
C THR A 159 9.55 15.17 12.92
N ASN A 160 8.32 15.68 12.86
CA ASN A 160 7.11 14.90 12.59
C ASN A 160 6.85 13.78 13.60
N VAL A 161 7.11 14.06 14.87
CA VAL A 161 6.81 13.15 15.97
C VAL A 161 5.44 13.48 16.56
N VAL A 162 4.65 12.45 16.79
CA VAL A 162 3.36 12.49 17.48
C VAL A 162 3.45 11.81 18.82
N PHE A 163 2.66 12.24 19.79
CA PHE A 163 2.72 11.76 21.16
C PHE A 163 1.42 11.13 21.62
N TYR A 164 1.54 10.10 22.46
CA TYR A 164 0.43 9.31 23.00
C TYR A 164 0.56 9.17 24.52
N ASP A 165 -0.57 8.86 25.17
CA ASP A 165 -0.66 8.56 26.60
C ASP A 165 -0.37 7.07 26.94
N ALA A 166 -0.18 6.21 25.93
CA ALA A 166 0.07 4.78 26.11
C ALA A 166 1.11 4.23 25.11
N PRO A 167 1.83 3.14 25.47
CA PRO A 167 2.86 2.53 24.62
C PRO A 167 2.27 1.91 23.34
N THR A 168 1.01 1.50 23.38
CA THR A 168 0.23 0.95 22.25
C THR A 168 -1.21 1.40 22.39
N GLY A 169 -1.89 1.70 21.27
CA GLY A 169 -3.22 2.31 21.32
C GLY A 169 -3.18 3.66 22.05
N GLY A 170 -4.12 3.90 22.96
CA GLY A 170 -4.21 5.15 23.72
C GLY A 170 -4.69 6.34 22.89
N ASN A 171 -4.62 7.54 23.47
CA ASN A 171 -5.06 8.77 22.86
C ASN A 171 -3.89 9.54 22.27
N LEU A 172 -4.06 10.05 21.05
CA LEU A 172 -3.16 11.03 20.45
C LEU A 172 -3.25 12.35 21.25
N LEU A 173 -2.11 12.87 21.68
CA LEU A 173 -2.00 14.10 22.45
C LEU A 173 -1.76 15.29 21.51
N ALA A 174 -2.59 16.33 21.65
CA ALA A 174 -2.37 17.55 20.89
C ALA A 174 -1.07 18.24 21.36
N PRO A 175 -0.32 18.91 20.47
CA PRO A 175 0.88 19.65 20.84
C PRO A 175 0.65 20.69 21.94
N THR A 176 -0.56 21.23 22.04
CA THR A 176 -0.98 22.23 23.06
C THR A 176 -1.43 21.61 24.37
N THR A 177 -1.45 20.28 24.50
CA THR A 177 -1.84 19.60 25.74
C THR A 177 -0.84 19.93 26.85
N PRO A 178 -1.30 20.48 28.01
CA PRO A 178 -0.43 20.78 29.13
C PRO A 178 0.28 19.52 29.65
N LEU A 179 1.57 19.62 29.94
CA LEU A 179 2.32 18.51 30.52
C LEU A 179 1.97 18.31 31.99
N VAL A 180 1.84 17.05 32.37
CA VAL A 180 1.79 16.59 33.74
C VAL A 180 2.93 15.57 33.97
N ALA A 181 3.34 15.35 35.21
CA ALA A 181 4.33 14.34 35.49
C ALA A 181 3.82 12.96 35.10
N GLY A 182 4.59 12.20 34.27
CA GLY A 182 4.18 10.93 33.75
C GLY A 182 5.08 10.43 32.61
N ILE A 183 4.65 9.39 31.93
CA ILE A 183 5.34 8.84 30.74
C ILE A 183 4.54 9.22 29.48
N TYR A 184 5.22 9.77 28.51
CA TYR A 184 4.74 10.11 27.18
C TYR A 184 5.37 9.19 26.16
N TYR A 185 4.61 8.81 25.13
CA TYR A 185 5.04 7.83 24.15
C TYR A 185 5.08 8.48 22.77
N ALA A 186 6.28 8.61 22.22
CA ALA A 186 6.55 9.28 20.95
C ALA A 186 6.60 8.29 19.79
N ALA A 187 5.90 8.58 18.67
CA ALA A 187 5.98 7.86 17.41
C ALA A 187 6.45 8.80 16.29
N LEU A 188 7.32 8.31 15.41
CA LEU A 188 7.71 9.05 14.19
C LEU A 188 6.64 8.82 13.12
N GLN A 189 6.16 9.90 12.50
CA GLN A 189 5.17 9.86 11.43
C GLN A 189 5.82 10.19 10.09
N VAL A 190 5.60 9.32 9.08
CA VAL A 190 6.03 9.52 7.68
C VAL A 190 4.83 9.25 6.77
N GLY A 191 4.29 10.30 6.14
CA GLY A 191 3.00 10.21 5.47
C GLY A 191 1.91 9.85 6.47
N ASP A 192 1.11 8.84 6.14
CA ASP A 192 0.08 8.29 7.02
C ASP A 192 0.59 7.17 7.95
N CYS A 193 1.89 6.81 7.83
CA CYS A 193 2.48 5.72 8.60
C CYS A 193 3.18 6.21 9.86
N GLU A 194 2.98 5.50 10.96
CA GLU A 194 3.70 5.69 12.21
C GLU A 194 4.71 4.57 12.47
N SER A 195 5.69 4.86 13.34
CA SER A 195 6.62 3.83 13.81
C SER A 195 5.88 2.75 14.63
N ALA A 196 6.18 1.47 14.34
CA ALA A 196 5.54 0.32 15.00
C ALA A 196 5.76 0.29 16.51
N THR A 197 6.84 0.92 16.99
CA THR A 197 7.16 1.06 18.40
C THR A 197 7.29 2.53 18.77
N ARG A 198 6.91 2.86 20.00
CA ARG A 198 6.96 4.22 20.55
C ARG A 198 8.11 4.37 21.52
N LEU A 199 8.77 5.53 21.50
CA LEU A 199 9.77 5.92 22.48
C LEU A 199 9.07 6.38 23.76
N ALA A 200 9.41 5.79 24.91
CA ALA A 200 8.93 6.24 26.20
C ALA A 200 9.81 7.37 26.74
N ILE A 201 9.20 8.49 27.12
CA ILE A 201 9.85 9.67 27.69
C ILE A 201 9.21 9.98 29.03
N THR A 202 10.02 10.02 30.09
CA THR A 202 9.57 10.38 31.43
C THR A 202 9.60 11.90 31.61
N VAL A 203 8.45 12.47 31.90
CA VAL A 203 8.30 13.91 32.21
C VAL A 203 8.14 14.10 33.71
N THR A 204 8.89 15.02 34.26
CA THR A 204 8.73 15.51 35.65
C THR A 204 8.43 17.00 35.66
N ILE A 205 7.56 17.43 36.57
CA ILE A 205 7.16 18.83 36.71
C ILE A 205 7.58 19.32 38.07
N SER A 206 8.40 20.37 38.08
CA SER A 206 8.83 21.05 39.29
C SER A 206 7.97 22.28 39.59
N ASN A 207 7.48 22.39 40.80
CA ASN A 207 6.74 23.55 41.27
C ASN A 207 7.24 23.91 42.67
N PRO A 208 8.39 24.64 42.77
CA PRO A 208 8.91 25.08 44.06
C PRO A 208 7.88 25.92 44.80
N ALA A 209 7.83 25.72 46.11
CA ALA A 209 6.96 26.53 46.95
C ALA A 209 7.42 28.01 46.94
N THR A 210 6.46 28.93 47.11
CA THR A 210 6.75 30.33 47.28
C THR A 210 7.57 30.51 48.56
N PRO A 211 8.67 31.29 48.51
CA PRO A 211 9.42 31.58 49.73
C PRO A 211 8.52 32.24 50.80
N THR A 212 8.81 31.95 52.03
CA THR A 212 8.11 32.58 53.17
C THR A 212 9.05 33.51 53.90
N THR A 213 8.54 34.53 54.53
CA THR A 213 9.26 35.41 55.44
C THR A 213 8.48 35.58 56.72
N ASN A 214 9.16 35.80 57.81
CA ASN A 214 8.52 36.17 59.08
C ASN A 214 8.25 37.68 59.18
N ASP A 215 8.81 38.47 58.27
CA ASP A 215 8.62 39.91 58.15
C ASP A 215 8.51 40.31 56.69
N ASP A 216 7.28 40.60 56.24
CA ASP A 216 6.94 41.01 54.87
C ASP A 216 7.09 42.52 54.66
N THR A 217 7.39 43.28 55.74
CA THR A 217 7.60 44.71 55.74
C THR A 217 8.98 45.02 56.31
N GLN A 218 9.98 45.04 55.45
CA GLN A 218 11.37 45.32 55.89
C GLN A 218 11.71 46.79 55.69
N GLU A 219 12.16 47.43 56.81
CA GLU A 219 12.61 48.81 56.77
C GLU A 219 14.13 48.90 56.69
N PHE A 220 14.63 49.69 55.75
CA PHE A 220 16.06 49.91 55.61
C PHE A 220 16.37 51.41 55.68
N CYS A 221 17.45 51.76 56.33
CA CYS A 221 17.95 53.12 56.36
C CYS A 221 18.72 53.38 55.02
N SER A 222 18.46 54.48 54.38
CA SER A 222 19.15 54.85 53.12
C SER A 222 20.66 54.96 53.25
N ALA A 223 21.15 55.22 54.43
CA ALA A 223 22.59 55.31 54.73
C ALA A 223 23.27 53.92 54.78
N GLN A 224 22.53 52.79 54.80
CA GLN A 224 23.08 51.43 54.84
C GLN A 224 23.16 50.78 53.43
N ASN A 225 22.83 51.53 52.35
CA ASN A 225 22.88 51.07 50.93
C ASN A 225 22.33 49.64 50.73
N PRO A 226 21.05 49.37 51.03
CA PRO A 226 20.43 48.06 50.94
C PRO A 226 20.28 47.58 49.49
#